data_891db50c7724e502e3890c2e578cff04
#
_entry.id   891db50c7724e502e3890c2e578cff04
#
_cell.length_a   1.000
_cell.length_b   1.000
_cell.length_c   1.000
_cell.angle_alpha   90.00
_cell.angle_beta   90.00
_cell.angle_gamma   90.00
#
_symmetry.space_group_name_H-M   'P 1'
#
loop_
_entity.id
_entity.type
_entity.pdbx_description
1 polymer ?
#
loop_
_entity_poly.entity_id
_entity_poly.type
_entity_poly.pdbx_seq_one_letter_code
_entity_poly.pdbx_strand_id
1 'polypeptide(L)'
;MAREQPLASAPAVPMTAIPALTADRRTWLSRQFQRYIGPRILLILVCALFLLPFYWMVNTALKSSSDLVAYPPLLWPTQLTWSNFPDAVEYIPFWQYLRNTSMITVLTIIGSVISNPIIAYGFSRIEWPGRDQIFYLVLATVFIPFPVLIVALFDIFAKTPRPVLDGWQLAWEGNWINTYLPLVVPMFFGNAFWIFLMRQFMMQIPYEISDAARIDGASEFRIFYQIVLPQALPAIGVISIFAGLHAWNDFLGPLIYLQDEAKYTLSIGLTFFQSQREIQFSLLMAASTLIVLPVVALFLFFQRAFVEGISLGSIK
;
A
#
# COMPACT_ATOMS: atom_id res chain seq x y z
N MET A 1 -36.14 -93.89 16.43
CA MET A 1 -35.99 -93.53 15.03
C MET A 1 -35.85 -92.01 14.95
N ALA A 2 -34.64 -91.55 14.97
CA ALA A 2 -34.29 -90.14 14.78
C ALA A 2 -33.78 -89.97 13.34
N ARG A 3 -34.45 -89.13 12.57
CA ARG A 3 -34.08 -88.76 11.22
C ARG A 3 -32.98 -87.68 11.31
N GLU A 4 -31.78 -88.02 10.86
CA GLU A 4 -30.74 -87.08 10.57
C GLU A 4 -31.14 -86.19 9.35
N GLN A 5 -31.16 -84.87 9.50
CA GLN A 5 -31.26 -83.95 8.41
C GLN A 5 -29.89 -83.62 7.87
N PRO A 6 -29.67 -83.63 6.55
CA PRO A 6 -28.36 -83.25 5.97
C PRO A 6 -28.11 -81.75 6.10
N LEU A 7 -26.90 -81.38 6.56
CA LEU A 7 -26.36 -80.03 6.62
C LEU A 7 -26.35 -79.46 5.20
N ALA A 8 -27.12 -78.37 5.02
CA ALA A 8 -27.07 -77.56 3.82
C ALA A 8 -25.71 -76.90 3.64
N SER A 9 -25.08 -77.14 2.50
CA SER A 9 -23.81 -76.51 2.11
C SER A 9 -23.96 -74.99 2.00
N ALA A 10 -23.14 -74.27 2.72
CA ALA A 10 -23.08 -72.80 2.63
C ALA A 10 -22.74 -72.33 1.19
N PRO A 11 -23.41 -71.30 0.67
CA PRO A 11 -23.11 -70.83 -0.68
C PRO A 11 -21.67 -70.24 -0.72
N ALA A 12 -20.93 -70.64 -1.73
CA ALA A 12 -19.58 -70.13 -2.01
C ALA A 12 -19.66 -68.61 -2.24
N VAL A 13 -19.01 -67.82 -1.38
CA VAL A 13 -18.83 -66.37 -1.57
C VAL A 13 -18.00 -66.19 -2.83
N PRO A 14 -18.52 -65.49 -3.86
CA PRO A 14 -17.70 -65.18 -5.03
C PRO A 14 -16.49 -64.34 -4.58
N MET A 15 -15.26 -64.83 -4.84
CA MET A 15 -14.04 -64.04 -4.71
C MET A 15 -14.18 -62.87 -5.71
N THR A 16 -14.71 -61.78 -5.22
CA THR A 16 -14.67 -60.50 -5.94
C THR A 16 -13.22 -60.18 -6.22
N ALA A 17 -12.89 -60.12 -7.48
CA ALA A 17 -11.56 -59.81 -7.98
C ALA A 17 -11.04 -58.55 -7.24
N ILE A 18 -9.94 -58.69 -6.54
CA ILE A 18 -9.17 -57.58 -5.98
C ILE A 18 -8.89 -56.64 -7.15
N PRO A 19 -9.41 -55.39 -7.16
CA PRO A 19 -9.09 -54.48 -8.24
C PRO A 19 -7.59 -54.31 -8.27
N ALA A 20 -7.02 -54.63 -9.40
CA ALA A 20 -5.58 -54.55 -9.64
C ALA A 20 -5.09 -53.16 -9.23
N LEU A 21 -4.19 -53.08 -8.25
CA LEU A 21 -3.47 -51.89 -7.78
C LEU A 21 -2.45 -51.38 -8.83
N THR A 22 -2.80 -51.41 -10.08
CA THR A 22 -2.19 -50.62 -11.13
C THR A 22 -2.92 -49.25 -11.20
N ALA A 23 -3.05 -48.59 -10.06
CA ALA A 23 -3.33 -47.17 -10.07
C ALA A 23 -2.16 -46.50 -10.80
N ASP A 24 -2.44 -46.20 -12.03
CA ASP A 24 -1.61 -45.70 -13.07
C ASP A 24 -0.68 -44.59 -12.48
N ARG A 25 0.62 -44.87 -12.37
CA ARG A 25 1.64 -43.90 -11.92
C ARG A 25 1.51 -42.59 -12.69
N ARG A 26 1.04 -42.63 -13.95
CA ARG A 26 0.75 -41.46 -14.77
C ARG A 26 -0.40 -40.63 -14.22
N THR A 27 -1.48 -41.22 -13.73
CA THR A 27 -2.62 -40.50 -13.16
C THR A 27 -2.28 -39.90 -11.80
N TRP A 28 -1.45 -40.58 -11.00
CA TRP A 28 -0.99 -40.03 -9.73
C TRP A 28 -0.04 -38.83 -9.95
N LEU A 29 0.93 -38.94 -10.86
CA LEU A 29 1.85 -37.87 -11.22
C LEU A 29 1.11 -36.67 -11.83
N SER A 30 0.13 -36.93 -12.72
CA SER A 30 -0.67 -35.84 -13.30
C SER A 30 -1.54 -35.09 -12.27
N ARG A 31 -2.11 -35.83 -11.30
CA ARG A 31 -2.85 -35.22 -10.18
C ARG A 31 -1.94 -34.42 -9.25
N GLN A 32 -0.74 -34.93 -8.93
CA GLN A 32 0.26 -34.21 -8.15
C GLN A 32 0.73 -32.94 -8.89
N PHE A 33 0.97 -33.05 -10.20
CA PHE A 33 1.36 -31.91 -11.03
C PHE A 33 0.26 -30.84 -11.06
N GLN A 34 -0.98 -31.24 -11.36
CA GLN A 34 -2.11 -30.30 -11.42
C GLN A 34 -2.44 -29.67 -10.06
N ARG A 35 -2.33 -30.42 -8.97
CA ARG A 35 -2.74 -29.95 -7.63
C ARG A 35 -1.66 -29.11 -6.92
N TYR A 36 -0.37 -29.44 -7.13
CA TYR A 36 0.71 -28.84 -6.35
C TYR A 36 1.81 -28.20 -7.21
N ILE A 37 2.24 -28.81 -8.29
CA ILE A 37 3.38 -28.36 -9.09
C ILE A 37 2.94 -27.29 -10.10
N GLY A 38 1.87 -27.53 -10.85
CA GLY A 38 1.36 -26.62 -11.86
C GLY A 38 1.05 -25.22 -11.31
N PRO A 39 0.24 -25.09 -10.24
CA PRO A 39 -0.03 -23.79 -9.63
C PRO A 39 1.21 -23.09 -9.09
N ARG A 40 2.19 -23.86 -8.56
CA ARG A 40 3.46 -23.27 -8.07
C ARG A 40 4.33 -22.74 -9.21
N ILE A 41 4.44 -23.50 -10.30
CA ILE A 41 5.18 -23.04 -11.49
C ILE A 41 4.51 -21.80 -12.06
N LEU A 42 3.18 -21.80 -12.19
CA LEU A 42 2.44 -20.61 -12.65
C LEU A 42 2.70 -19.40 -11.73
N LEU A 43 2.64 -19.61 -10.41
CA LEU A 43 2.93 -18.57 -9.44
C LEU A 43 4.35 -18.00 -9.61
N ILE A 44 5.36 -18.89 -9.74
CA ILE A 44 6.75 -18.47 -9.94
C ILE A 44 6.91 -17.69 -11.25
N LEU A 45 6.28 -18.12 -12.34
CA LEU A 45 6.33 -17.43 -13.63
C LEU A 45 5.66 -16.04 -13.54
N VAL A 46 4.52 -15.95 -12.87
CA VAL A 46 3.83 -14.68 -12.63
C VAL A 46 4.69 -13.76 -11.76
N CYS A 47 5.27 -14.27 -10.68
CA CYS A 47 6.20 -13.48 -9.85
C CYS A 47 7.43 -13.02 -10.64
N ALA A 48 8.03 -13.88 -11.45
CA ALA A 48 9.17 -13.53 -12.30
C ALA A 48 8.79 -12.42 -13.31
N LEU A 49 7.60 -12.50 -13.90
CA LEU A 49 7.09 -11.46 -14.81
C LEU A 49 6.94 -10.11 -14.10
N PHE A 50 6.37 -10.09 -12.88
CA PHE A 50 6.23 -8.86 -12.09
C PHE A 50 7.56 -8.31 -11.56
N LEU A 51 8.57 -9.17 -11.37
CA LEU A 51 9.92 -8.75 -10.96
C LEU A 51 10.77 -8.27 -12.14
N LEU A 52 10.37 -8.52 -13.38
CA LEU A 52 11.15 -8.16 -14.57
C LEU A 52 11.44 -6.65 -14.67
N PRO A 53 10.51 -5.71 -14.41
CA PRO A 53 10.82 -4.29 -14.40
C PRO A 53 11.87 -3.90 -13.34
N PHE A 54 11.81 -4.50 -12.16
CA PHE A 54 12.79 -4.26 -11.08
C PHE A 54 14.16 -4.84 -11.44
N TYR A 55 14.19 -6.04 -12.02
CA TYR A 55 15.41 -6.61 -12.58
C TYR A 55 16.04 -5.65 -13.61
N TRP A 56 15.22 -5.12 -14.54
CA TRP A 56 15.71 -4.20 -15.57
C TRP A 56 16.23 -2.89 -14.98
N MET A 57 15.58 -2.36 -13.97
CA MET A 57 16.00 -1.16 -13.23
C MET A 57 17.38 -1.36 -12.59
N VAL A 58 17.55 -2.43 -11.81
CA VAL A 58 18.81 -2.74 -11.13
C VAL A 58 19.91 -3.08 -12.14
N ASN A 59 19.57 -3.85 -13.18
CA ASN A 59 20.49 -4.19 -14.27
C ASN A 59 20.98 -2.94 -14.99
N THR A 60 20.10 -1.99 -15.31
CA THR A 60 20.46 -0.73 -15.97
C THR A 60 21.28 0.17 -15.04
N ALA A 61 20.99 0.18 -13.75
CA ALA A 61 21.78 0.89 -12.75
C ALA A 61 23.25 0.42 -12.70
N LEU A 62 23.52 -0.82 -13.05
CA LEU A 62 24.86 -1.43 -13.05
C LEU A 62 25.57 -1.36 -14.39
N LYS A 63 24.93 -0.79 -15.45
CA LYS A 63 25.53 -0.65 -16.77
C LYS A 63 26.42 0.57 -16.91
N SER A 64 27.47 0.42 -17.71
CA SER A 64 28.28 1.54 -18.20
C SER A 64 27.53 2.31 -19.31
N SER A 65 27.97 3.52 -19.62
CA SER A 65 27.39 4.32 -20.72
C SER A 65 27.49 3.60 -22.08
N SER A 66 28.56 2.82 -22.32
CA SER A 66 28.72 2.01 -23.53
C SER A 66 27.72 0.86 -23.62
N ASP A 67 27.39 0.23 -22.48
CA ASP A 67 26.39 -0.86 -22.42
C ASP A 67 24.97 -0.38 -22.68
N LEU A 68 24.66 0.90 -22.35
CA LEU A 68 23.34 1.48 -22.54
C LEU A 68 23.00 1.70 -24.02
N VAL A 69 24.01 2.04 -24.83
CA VAL A 69 23.84 2.32 -26.27
C VAL A 69 24.11 1.09 -27.14
N ALA A 70 24.47 -0.04 -26.52
CA ALA A 70 24.75 -1.28 -27.26
C ALA A 70 23.50 -1.82 -27.97
N TYR A 71 23.70 -2.26 -29.21
CA TYR A 71 22.66 -2.90 -30.00
C TYR A 71 23.13 -4.30 -30.47
N PRO A 72 22.40 -5.38 -30.21
CA PRO A 72 21.13 -5.44 -29.50
C PRO A 72 21.28 -5.10 -27.99
N PRO A 73 20.18 -4.69 -27.31
CA PRO A 73 20.25 -4.35 -25.89
C PRO A 73 20.79 -5.50 -25.05
N LEU A 74 21.78 -5.22 -24.22
CA LEU A 74 22.40 -6.22 -23.36
C LEU A 74 21.45 -6.60 -22.23
N LEU A 75 21.19 -7.90 -22.05
CA LEU A 75 20.41 -8.42 -20.91
C LEU A 75 21.20 -8.40 -19.60
N TRP A 76 22.53 -8.34 -19.67
CA TRP A 76 23.44 -8.31 -18.54
C TRP A 76 24.57 -7.31 -18.82
N PRO A 77 25.05 -6.52 -17.84
CA PRO A 77 26.14 -5.59 -18.04
C PRO A 77 27.44 -6.34 -18.37
N THR A 78 28.25 -5.78 -19.26
CA THR A 78 29.58 -6.35 -19.58
C THR A 78 30.54 -6.23 -18.40
N GLN A 79 30.41 -5.14 -17.65
CA GLN A 79 31.12 -4.89 -16.41
C GLN A 79 30.15 -4.26 -15.40
N LEU A 80 30.19 -4.71 -14.14
CA LEU A 80 29.36 -4.17 -13.07
C LEU A 80 29.92 -2.80 -12.63
N THR A 81 29.20 -1.73 -12.93
CA THR A 81 29.57 -0.35 -12.58
C THR A 81 28.87 0.08 -11.29
N TRP A 82 29.45 -0.32 -10.16
CA TRP A 82 28.90 0.02 -8.84
C TRP A 82 29.00 1.51 -8.51
N SER A 83 29.91 2.25 -9.17
CA SER A 83 30.06 3.69 -8.96
C SER A 83 28.82 4.49 -9.29
N ASN A 84 27.93 3.98 -10.15
CA ASN A 84 26.67 4.65 -10.48
C ASN A 84 25.80 4.94 -9.26
N PHE A 85 25.91 4.16 -8.15
CA PHE A 85 25.14 4.40 -6.94
C PHE A 85 25.66 5.61 -6.13
N PRO A 86 26.94 5.69 -5.72
CA PRO A 86 27.46 6.89 -5.09
C PRO A 86 27.36 8.10 -6.01
N ASP A 87 27.67 7.97 -7.31
CA ASP A 87 27.58 9.06 -8.29
C ASP A 87 26.14 9.61 -8.37
N ALA A 88 25.12 8.75 -8.33
CA ALA A 88 23.72 9.17 -8.28
C ALA A 88 23.35 9.93 -7.00
N VAL A 89 23.90 9.54 -5.85
CA VAL A 89 23.68 10.21 -4.57
C VAL A 89 24.36 11.58 -4.53
N GLU A 90 25.52 11.74 -5.20
CA GLU A 90 26.24 12.99 -5.29
C GLU A 90 25.69 13.94 -6.37
N TYR A 91 25.04 13.40 -7.40
CA TYR A 91 24.49 14.17 -8.51
C TYR A 91 23.36 15.11 -8.10
N ILE A 92 22.58 14.75 -7.09
CA ILE A 92 21.52 15.56 -6.48
C ILE A 92 21.73 15.63 -4.96
N PRO A 93 21.14 16.59 -4.25
CA PRO A 93 21.12 16.62 -2.78
C PRO A 93 20.27 15.46 -2.18
N PHE A 94 20.67 14.21 -2.49
CA PHE A 94 19.87 12.99 -2.23
C PHE A 94 19.42 12.87 -0.78
N TRP A 95 20.34 13.05 0.18
CA TRP A 95 20.05 12.92 1.61
C TRP A 95 19.07 13.98 2.12
N GLN A 96 19.15 15.18 1.56
CA GLN A 96 18.21 16.25 1.88
C GLN A 96 16.83 15.94 1.34
N TYR A 97 16.73 15.51 0.08
CA TYR A 97 15.46 15.12 -0.54
C TYR A 97 14.84 13.89 0.15
N LEU A 98 15.66 12.91 0.55
CA LEU A 98 15.22 11.75 1.32
C LEU A 98 14.63 12.18 2.67
N ARG A 99 15.30 13.10 3.39
CA ARG A 99 14.79 13.64 4.65
C ARG A 99 13.46 14.37 4.45
N ASN A 100 13.35 15.20 3.42
CA ASN A 100 12.15 15.95 3.11
C ASN A 100 10.99 15.01 2.77
N THR A 101 11.21 14.04 1.88
CA THR A 101 10.21 13.02 1.51
C THR A 101 9.78 12.21 2.71
N SER A 102 10.74 11.74 3.53
CA SER A 102 10.42 10.95 4.73
C SER A 102 9.61 11.74 5.74
N MET A 103 9.93 13.01 5.96
CA MET A 103 9.18 13.88 6.86
C MET A 103 7.74 14.11 6.38
N ILE A 104 7.55 14.44 5.10
CA ILE A 104 6.22 14.60 4.50
C ILE A 104 5.44 13.30 4.63
N THR A 105 6.04 12.16 4.30
CA THR A 105 5.42 10.83 4.35
C THR A 105 4.96 10.49 5.77
N VAL A 106 5.84 10.65 6.77
CA VAL A 106 5.50 10.34 8.17
C VAL A 106 4.37 11.24 8.68
N LEU A 107 4.44 12.54 8.40
CA LEU A 107 3.39 13.48 8.81
C LEU A 107 2.05 13.19 8.10
N THR A 108 2.07 12.82 6.83
CA THR A 108 0.88 12.38 6.07
C THR A 108 0.26 11.13 6.68
N ILE A 109 1.08 10.12 7.04
CA ILE A 109 0.60 8.91 7.72
C ILE A 109 -0.05 9.28 9.05
N ILE A 110 0.62 10.08 9.88
CA ILE A 110 0.10 10.51 11.19
C ILE A 110 -1.24 11.23 11.03
N GLY A 111 -1.32 12.22 10.13
CA GLY A 111 -2.57 12.94 9.85
C GLY A 111 -3.70 12.01 9.43
N SER A 112 -3.40 11.08 8.51
CA SER A 112 -4.38 10.12 7.98
C SER A 112 -4.86 9.13 9.03
N VAL A 113 -3.97 8.61 9.85
CA VAL A 113 -4.28 7.63 10.91
C VAL A 113 -5.08 8.26 12.05
N ILE A 114 -4.91 9.54 12.31
CA ILE A 114 -5.69 10.26 13.33
C ILE A 114 -7.06 10.63 12.79
N SER A 115 -7.12 11.30 11.63
CA SER A 115 -8.35 11.93 11.14
C SER A 115 -9.37 10.91 10.61
N ASN A 116 -8.93 9.98 9.76
CA ASN A 116 -9.86 9.08 9.07
C ASN A 116 -10.64 8.14 10.00
N PRO A 117 -10.05 7.51 11.05
CA PRO A 117 -10.80 6.70 11.99
C PRO A 117 -11.84 7.50 12.78
N ILE A 118 -11.51 8.73 13.21
CA ILE A 118 -12.44 9.60 13.93
C ILE A 118 -13.65 9.93 13.07
N ILE A 119 -13.41 10.37 11.83
CA ILE A 119 -14.48 10.73 10.89
C ILE A 119 -15.31 9.49 10.52
N ALA A 120 -14.64 8.36 10.26
CA ALA A 120 -15.31 7.11 9.92
C ALA A 120 -16.16 6.56 11.09
N TYR A 121 -15.73 6.75 12.33
CA TYR A 121 -16.53 6.41 13.51
C TYR A 121 -17.82 7.20 13.54
N GLY A 122 -17.78 8.52 13.31
CA GLY A 122 -18.96 9.38 13.21
C GLY A 122 -19.93 8.93 12.11
N PHE A 123 -19.43 8.45 10.97
CA PHE A 123 -20.24 7.95 9.87
C PHE A 123 -20.71 6.49 10.01
N SER A 124 -20.09 5.69 10.90
CA SER A 124 -20.41 4.26 11.05
C SER A 124 -21.19 3.94 12.31
N ARG A 125 -20.90 4.61 13.44
CA ARG A 125 -21.35 4.21 14.78
C ARG A 125 -22.27 5.21 15.45
N ILE A 126 -22.19 6.48 15.07
CA ILE A 126 -23.04 7.53 15.62
C ILE A 126 -24.22 7.76 14.68
N GLU A 127 -25.44 7.74 15.25
CA GLU A 127 -26.64 8.09 14.51
C GLU A 127 -26.93 9.57 14.62
N TRP A 128 -27.04 10.26 13.46
CA TRP A 128 -27.42 11.64 13.37
C TRP A 128 -28.14 11.95 12.06
N PRO A 129 -29.06 12.94 12.05
CA PRO A 129 -29.84 13.27 10.86
C PRO A 129 -28.95 13.69 9.68
N GLY A 130 -29.16 13.07 8.51
CA GLY A 130 -28.37 13.39 7.31
C GLY A 130 -27.03 12.69 7.16
N ARG A 131 -26.67 11.77 8.08
CA ARG A 131 -25.39 11.03 8.08
C ARG A 131 -25.06 10.41 6.73
N ASP A 132 -25.97 9.64 6.20
CA ASP A 132 -25.72 8.88 4.96
C ASP A 132 -25.68 9.79 3.73
N GLN A 133 -26.51 10.85 3.68
CA GLN A 133 -26.49 11.84 2.62
C GLN A 133 -25.15 12.58 2.57
N ILE A 134 -24.66 13.04 3.72
CA ILE A 134 -23.36 13.72 3.80
C ILE A 134 -22.23 12.75 3.50
N PHE A 135 -22.33 11.48 3.94
CA PHE A 135 -21.35 10.46 3.57
C PHE A 135 -21.26 10.24 2.06
N TYR A 136 -22.42 10.15 1.36
CA TYR A 136 -22.43 10.06 -0.11
C TYR A 136 -21.86 11.30 -0.79
N LEU A 137 -22.08 12.48 -0.24
CA LEU A 137 -21.48 13.73 -0.74
C LEU A 137 -19.95 13.69 -0.59
N VAL A 138 -19.44 13.26 0.58
CA VAL A 138 -18.00 13.06 0.81
C VAL A 138 -17.44 12.04 -0.17
N LEU A 139 -18.13 10.90 -0.37
CA LEU A 139 -17.69 9.87 -1.30
C LEU A 139 -17.67 10.36 -2.75
N ALA A 140 -18.61 11.21 -3.14
CA ALA A 140 -18.66 11.80 -4.48
C ALA A 140 -17.40 12.62 -4.80
N THR A 141 -16.73 13.18 -3.80
CA THR A 141 -15.48 13.95 -4.01
C THR A 141 -14.33 13.09 -4.50
N VAL A 142 -14.36 11.75 -4.31
CA VAL A 142 -13.33 10.82 -4.82
C VAL A 142 -13.25 10.84 -6.36
N PHE A 143 -14.38 11.13 -7.02
CA PHE A 143 -14.46 11.17 -8.49
C PHE A 143 -13.90 12.48 -9.08
N ILE A 144 -13.56 13.48 -8.25
CA ILE A 144 -12.95 14.71 -8.73
C ILE A 144 -11.46 14.51 -8.91
N PRO A 145 -10.91 14.54 -10.14
CA PRO A 145 -9.49 14.34 -10.38
C PRO A 145 -8.66 15.46 -9.71
N PHE A 146 -7.59 15.08 -9.02
CA PHE A 146 -6.69 16.04 -8.36
C PHE A 146 -6.18 17.14 -9.31
N PRO A 147 -5.80 16.90 -10.58
CA PRO A 147 -5.38 17.95 -11.50
C PRO A 147 -6.42 19.05 -11.75
N VAL A 148 -7.71 18.76 -11.57
CA VAL A 148 -8.78 19.77 -11.68
C VAL A 148 -8.81 20.69 -10.46
N LEU A 149 -8.52 20.12 -9.29
CA LEU A 149 -8.53 20.86 -8.02
C LEU A 149 -7.27 21.71 -7.79
N ILE A 150 -6.16 21.35 -8.45
CA ILE A 150 -4.83 21.85 -8.09
C ILE A 150 -4.71 23.38 -8.24
N VAL A 151 -5.37 23.96 -9.26
CA VAL A 151 -5.36 25.42 -9.48
C VAL A 151 -6.12 26.15 -8.38
N ALA A 152 -7.30 25.63 -8.00
CA ALA A 152 -8.09 26.20 -6.92
C ALA A 152 -7.39 26.05 -5.57
N LEU A 153 -6.78 24.90 -5.31
CA LEU A 153 -6.01 24.65 -4.09
C LEU A 153 -4.76 25.54 -4.02
N PHE A 154 -4.08 25.77 -5.14
CA PHE A 154 -2.94 26.66 -5.19
C PHE A 154 -3.36 28.09 -4.81
N ASP A 155 -4.47 28.61 -5.35
CA ASP A 155 -4.98 29.93 -5.01
C ASP A 155 -5.36 30.05 -3.53
N ILE A 156 -6.01 29.02 -2.97
CA ILE A 156 -6.34 28.94 -1.55
C ILE A 156 -5.06 28.99 -0.70
N PHE A 157 -4.08 28.13 -0.98
CA PHE A 157 -2.85 28.05 -0.19
C PHE A 157 -1.96 29.28 -0.35
N ALA A 158 -1.99 29.94 -1.52
CA ALA A 158 -1.30 31.21 -1.74
C ALA A 158 -1.89 32.38 -0.94
N LYS A 159 -3.15 32.26 -0.52
CA LYS A 159 -3.85 33.27 0.28
C LYS A 159 -3.98 32.92 1.75
N THR A 160 -3.73 31.65 2.12
CA THR A 160 -3.86 31.18 3.51
C THR A 160 -2.60 31.55 4.29
N PRO A 161 -2.70 32.36 5.35
CA PRO A 161 -1.55 32.71 6.18
C PRO A 161 -1.04 31.48 6.94
N ARG A 162 0.27 31.39 7.11
CA ARG A 162 0.90 30.29 7.87
C ARG A 162 1.09 30.71 9.34
N PRO A 163 0.91 29.76 10.28
CA PRO A 163 1.26 30.00 11.67
C PRO A 163 2.79 30.02 11.81
N VAL A 164 3.31 31.04 12.48
CA VAL A 164 4.73 31.21 12.82
C VAL A 164 4.83 31.45 14.31
N LEU A 165 5.80 30.79 14.96
CA LEU A 165 6.11 31.05 16.37
C LEU A 165 7.12 32.21 16.42
N ASP A 166 6.67 33.35 16.93
CA ASP A 166 7.54 34.49 17.27
C ASP A 166 7.73 34.51 18.81
N GLY A 167 8.82 33.91 19.26
CA GLY A 167 9.03 33.62 20.69
C GLY A 167 7.97 32.67 21.23
N TRP A 168 7.12 33.12 22.16
CA TRP A 168 6.01 32.38 22.74
C TRP A 168 4.64 32.76 22.14
N GLN A 169 4.62 33.64 21.12
CA GLN A 169 3.38 34.11 20.50
C GLN A 169 3.18 33.44 19.14
N LEU A 170 1.95 33.07 18.84
CA LEU A 170 1.53 32.57 17.54
C LEU A 170 1.23 33.76 16.64
N ALA A 171 2.10 34.02 15.65
CA ALA A 171 1.88 34.99 14.60
C ALA A 171 1.39 34.30 13.32
N TRP A 172 0.74 35.05 12.45
CA TRP A 172 0.26 34.60 11.15
C TRP A 172 0.94 35.39 10.05
N GLU A 173 1.84 34.77 9.29
CA GLU A 173 2.67 35.45 8.31
C GLU A 173 2.72 34.70 6.98
N GLY A 174 2.91 35.47 5.89
CA GLY A 174 3.13 34.88 4.56
C GLY A 174 1.98 34.03 4.09
N ASN A 175 2.32 32.95 3.36
CA ASN A 175 1.39 31.97 2.83
C ASN A 175 1.95 30.54 2.94
N TRP A 176 1.17 29.55 2.48
CA TRP A 176 1.57 28.14 2.54
C TRP A 176 2.47 27.72 1.37
N ILE A 177 2.55 28.49 0.29
CA ILE A 177 3.41 28.17 -0.85
C ILE A 177 4.87 28.20 -0.43
N ASN A 178 5.65 27.32 -1.01
CA ASN A 178 7.04 27.04 -0.66
C ASN A 178 7.22 26.56 0.79
N THR A 179 6.20 25.84 1.31
CA THR A 179 6.25 25.11 2.59
C THR A 179 5.69 23.71 2.41
N TYR A 180 5.85 22.82 3.40
CA TYR A 180 5.24 21.49 3.38
C TYR A 180 3.78 21.49 3.85
N LEU A 181 3.22 22.61 4.28
CA LEU A 181 1.86 22.70 4.78
C LEU A 181 0.79 22.23 3.78
N PRO A 182 0.82 22.63 2.47
CA PRO A 182 -0.12 22.12 1.48
C PRO A 182 -0.12 20.61 1.31
N LEU A 183 1.05 19.97 1.53
CA LEU A 183 1.24 18.53 1.34
C LEU A 183 0.80 17.71 2.57
N VAL A 184 0.88 18.31 3.74
CA VAL A 184 0.70 17.60 5.03
C VAL A 184 -0.64 17.92 5.68
N VAL A 185 -0.97 19.23 5.81
CA VAL A 185 -2.11 19.66 6.63
C VAL A 185 -3.45 19.11 6.13
N PRO A 186 -3.75 19.05 4.82
CA PRO A 186 -5.01 18.47 4.35
C PRO A 186 -5.24 17.03 4.82
N MET A 187 -4.19 16.26 5.07
CA MET A 187 -4.30 14.87 5.51
C MET A 187 -4.81 14.71 6.94
N PHE A 188 -4.77 15.80 7.74
CA PHE A 188 -5.35 15.85 9.08
C PHE A 188 -6.87 16.13 9.08
N PHE A 189 -7.45 16.41 7.92
CA PHE A 189 -8.89 16.66 7.76
C PHE A 189 -9.64 15.51 7.10
N GLY A 190 -8.93 14.41 6.84
CA GLY A 190 -9.48 13.18 6.27
C GLY A 190 -9.40 13.13 4.75
N ASN A 191 -9.42 11.91 4.23
CA ASN A 191 -9.49 11.59 2.81
C ASN A 191 -10.72 10.74 2.56
N ALA A 192 -11.55 11.10 1.59
CA ALA A 192 -12.84 10.47 1.35
C ALA A 192 -12.73 8.95 1.09
N PHE A 193 -11.71 8.49 0.36
CA PHE A 193 -11.49 7.07 0.11
C PHE A 193 -11.10 6.31 1.39
N TRP A 194 -10.23 6.87 2.22
CA TRP A 194 -9.80 6.22 3.47
C TRP A 194 -10.89 6.27 4.54
N ILE A 195 -11.69 7.34 4.58
CA ILE A 195 -12.90 7.40 5.40
C ILE A 195 -13.87 6.29 5.01
N PHE A 196 -14.10 6.11 3.70
CA PHE A 196 -14.94 5.02 3.19
C PHE A 196 -14.43 3.65 3.62
N LEU A 197 -13.15 3.35 3.38
CA LEU A 197 -12.53 2.07 3.73
C LEU A 197 -12.65 1.80 5.23
N MET A 198 -12.34 2.79 6.05
CA MET A 198 -12.42 2.68 7.50
C MET A 198 -13.84 2.49 8.00
N ARG A 199 -14.82 3.22 7.41
CA ARG A 199 -16.25 3.05 7.70
C ARG A 199 -16.70 1.63 7.39
N GLN A 200 -16.35 1.08 6.22
CA GLN A 200 -16.72 -0.29 5.84
C GLN A 200 -16.16 -1.31 6.85
N PHE A 201 -14.95 -1.11 7.30
CA PHE A 201 -14.35 -1.99 8.30
C PHE A 201 -15.07 -1.88 9.66
N MET A 202 -15.29 -0.66 10.15
CA MET A 202 -15.97 -0.44 11.44
C MET A 202 -17.40 -0.96 11.44
N MET A 203 -18.10 -0.95 10.32
CA MET A 203 -19.47 -1.51 10.21
C MET A 203 -19.52 -3.04 10.34
N GLN A 204 -18.41 -3.75 10.16
CA GLN A 204 -18.33 -5.20 10.34
C GLN A 204 -18.22 -5.61 11.82
N ILE A 205 -17.84 -4.69 12.69
CA ILE A 205 -17.76 -4.94 14.14
C ILE A 205 -19.22 -5.01 14.68
N PRO A 206 -19.63 -6.04 15.42
CA PRO A 206 -20.99 -6.15 15.97
C PRO A 206 -21.39 -4.92 16.80
N TYR A 207 -22.61 -4.42 16.58
CA TYR A 207 -23.12 -3.25 17.32
C TYR A 207 -23.37 -3.56 18.79
N GLU A 208 -23.69 -4.82 19.11
CA GLU A 208 -23.98 -5.34 20.44
C GLU A 208 -22.83 -5.06 21.42
N ILE A 209 -21.58 -5.07 20.93
CA ILE A 209 -20.40 -4.76 21.76
C ILE A 209 -20.43 -3.28 22.20
N SER A 210 -20.79 -2.38 21.29
CA SER A 210 -20.90 -0.95 21.58
C SER A 210 -22.11 -0.66 22.50
N ASP A 211 -23.22 -1.36 22.28
CA ASP A 211 -24.44 -1.19 23.07
C ASP A 211 -24.26 -1.71 24.51
N ALA A 212 -23.60 -2.85 24.70
CA ALA A 212 -23.24 -3.34 26.03
C ALA A 212 -22.37 -2.32 26.79
N ALA A 213 -21.38 -1.75 26.10
CA ALA A 213 -20.53 -0.71 26.72
C ALA A 213 -21.30 0.57 27.08
N ARG A 214 -22.34 0.97 26.28
CA ARG A 214 -23.22 2.08 26.62
C ARG A 214 -24.06 1.78 27.88
N ILE A 215 -24.57 0.56 28.02
CA ILE A 215 -25.28 0.12 29.20
C ILE A 215 -24.37 0.17 30.43
N ASP A 216 -23.08 -0.18 30.29
CA ASP A 216 -22.07 -0.06 31.36
C ASP A 216 -21.63 1.39 31.61
N GLY A 217 -22.23 2.38 30.95
CA GLY A 217 -21.96 3.81 31.17
C GLY A 217 -20.73 4.35 30.45
N ALA A 218 -20.19 3.64 29.45
CA ALA A 218 -19.07 4.14 28.68
C ALA A 218 -19.52 5.30 27.75
N SER A 219 -18.72 6.38 27.73
CA SER A 219 -18.91 7.47 26.76
C SER A 219 -18.55 7.04 25.33
N GLU A 220 -19.11 7.70 24.31
CA GLU A 220 -18.77 7.42 22.90
C GLU A 220 -17.27 7.49 22.60
N PHE A 221 -16.55 8.44 23.22
CA PHE A 221 -15.10 8.52 23.09
C PHE A 221 -14.40 7.29 23.68
N ARG A 222 -14.89 6.77 24.80
CA ARG A 222 -14.36 5.55 25.42
C ARG A 222 -14.63 4.32 24.56
N ILE A 223 -15.83 4.21 23.99
CA ILE A 223 -16.20 3.15 23.04
C ILE A 223 -15.31 3.20 21.81
N PHE A 224 -15.13 4.38 21.24
CA PHE A 224 -14.23 4.58 20.10
C PHE A 224 -12.82 4.11 20.40
N TYR A 225 -12.19 4.66 21.43
CA TYR A 225 -10.76 4.45 21.70
C TYR A 225 -10.43 3.07 22.26
N GLN A 226 -11.27 2.54 23.17
CA GLN A 226 -10.99 1.28 23.87
C GLN A 226 -11.58 0.04 23.21
N ILE A 227 -12.63 0.18 22.41
CA ILE A 227 -13.37 -0.96 21.85
C ILE A 227 -13.22 -1.02 20.33
N VAL A 228 -13.63 0.03 19.61
CA VAL A 228 -13.71 0.01 18.15
C VAL A 228 -12.34 0.20 17.49
N LEU A 229 -11.56 1.18 17.95
CA LEU A 229 -10.26 1.50 17.36
C LEU A 229 -9.25 0.33 17.43
N PRO A 230 -9.12 -0.40 18.57
CA PRO A 230 -8.24 -1.57 18.64
C PRO A 230 -8.63 -2.70 17.67
N GLN A 231 -9.92 -2.91 17.46
CA GLN A 231 -10.41 -3.89 16.50
C GLN A 231 -10.19 -3.44 15.05
N ALA A 232 -10.11 -2.13 14.81
CA ALA A 232 -9.87 -1.54 13.50
C ALA A 232 -8.37 -1.35 13.16
N LEU A 233 -7.43 -1.80 14.01
CA LEU A 233 -5.99 -1.72 13.75
C LEU A 233 -5.55 -2.30 12.40
N PRO A 234 -6.10 -3.43 11.90
CA PRO A 234 -5.75 -3.91 10.56
C PRO A 234 -6.09 -2.90 9.46
N ALA A 235 -7.24 -2.24 9.53
CA ALA A 235 -7.63 -1.22 8.56
C ALA A 235 -6.76 0.04 8.68
N ILE A 236 -6.35 0.43 9.89
CA ILE A 236 -5.39 1.51 10.13
C ILE A 236 -4.05 1.18 9.48
N GLY A 237 -3.58 -0.07 9.58
CA GLY A 237 -2.37 -0.53 8.91
C GLY A 237 -2.46 -0.37 7.39
N VAL A 238 -3.59 -0.73 6.79
CA VAL A 238 -3.83 -0.55 5.36
C VAL A 238 -3.81 0.94 4.97
N ILE A 239 -4.49 1.81 5.72
CA ILE A 239 -4.47 3.26 5.49
C ILE A 239 -3.04 3.80 5.59
N SER A 240 -2.27 3.36 6.60
CA SER A 240 -0.89 3.81 6.79
C SER A 240 -0.01 3.50 5.58
N ILE A 241 -0.14 2.28 5.02
CA ILE A 241 0.61 1.88 3.82
C ILE A 241 0.21 2.74 2.62
N PHE A 242 -1.10 2.89 2.35
CA PHE A 242 -1.56 3.66 1.19
C PHE A 242 -1.25 5.14 1.32
N ALA A 243 -1.41 5.74 2.50
CA ALA A 243 -1.06 7.13 2.77
C ALA A 243 0.46 7.34 2.60
N GLY A 244 1.26 6.41 3.12
CA GLY A 244 2.71 6.43 2.96
C GLY A 244 3.14 6.32 1.51
N LEU A 245 2.59 5.36 0.75
CA LEU A 245 2.88 5.20 -0.67
C LEU A 245 2.45 6.40 -1.50
N HIS A 246 1.29 6.99 -1.19
CA HIS A 246 0.81 8.20 -1.85
C HIS A 246 1.78 9.36 -1.65
N ALA A 247 2.14 9.66 -0.40
CA ALA A 247 3.05 10.77 -0.08
C ALA A 247 4.49 10.53 -0.60
N TRP A 248 4.99 9.28 -0.54
CA TRP A 248 6.32 8.92 -1.01
C TRP A 248 6.50 9.11 -2.52
N ASN A 249 5.45 8.74 -3.29
CA ASN A 249 5.48 8.82 -4.75
C ASN A 249 4.87 10.12 -5.30
N ASP A 250 4.41 11.04 -4.44
CA ASP A 250 3.83 12.29 -4.89
C ASP A 250 4.90 13.15 -5.60
N PHE A 251 4.62 13.46 -6.83
CA PHE A 251 5.44 14.31 -7.68
C PHE A 251 4.76 15.66 -7.94
N LEU A 252 3.45 15.61 -8.24
CA LEU A 252 2.74 16.78 -8.73
C LEU A 252 2.51 17.82 -7.64
N GLY A 253 2.16 17.38 -6.43
CA GLY A 253 1.98 18.28 -5.29
C GLY A 253 3.27 19.05 -4.96
N PRO A 254 4.39 18.35 -4.67
CA PRO A 254 5.67 19.00 -4.45
C PRO A 254 6.12 19.90 -5.59
N LEU A 255 5.94 19.49 -6.86
CA LEU A 255 6.34 20.29 -8.04
C LEU A 255 5.62 21.65 -8.09
N ILE A 256 4.37 21.71 -7.64
CA ILE A 256 3.55 22.92 -7.70
C ILE A 256 3.72 23.81 -6.48
N TYR A 257 3.84 23.19 -5.29
CA TYR A 257 3.86 23.95 -4.04
C TYR A 257 5.26 24.32 -3.56
N LEU A 258 6.32 23.60 -3.97
CA LEU A 258 7.69 23.85 -3.54
C LEU A 258 8.46 24.61 -4.64
N GLN A 259 9.13 25.71 -4.26
CA GLN A 259 9.89 26.57 -5.17
C GLN A 259 11.38 26.58 -4.85
N ASP A 260 11.73 26.23 -3.60
CA ASP A 260 13.09 26.21 -3.10
C ASP A 260 13.67 24.80 -3.25
N GLU A 261 14.79 24.68 -3.94
CA GLU A 261 15.49 23.41 -4.14
C GLU A 261 15.78 22.70 -2.81
N ALA A 262 16.11 23.43 -1.77
CA ALA A 262 16.35 22.87 -0.45
C ALA A 262 15.15 22.11 0.14
N LYS A 263 13.95 22.33 -0.39
CA LYS A 263 12.68 21.70 0.04
C LYS A 263 12.21 20.57 -0.86
N TYR A 264 12.87 20.35 -1.99
CA TYR A 264 12.43 19.35 -2.97
C TYR A 264 12.40 17.93 -2.38
N THR A 265 11.56 17.11 -2.98
CA THR A 265 11.39 15.68 -2.66
C THR A 265 12.23 14.83 -3.61
N LEU A 266 12.38 13.55 -3.26
CA LEU A 266 13.06 12.57 -4.12
C LEU A 266 12.41 12.46 -5.50
N SER A 267 11.07 12.55 -5.57
CA SER A 267 10.33 12.49 -6.83
C SER A 267 10.70 13.63 -7.78
N ILE A 268 10.87 14.87 -7.25
CA ILE A 268 11.39 16.01 -8.02
C ILE A 268 12.86 15.76 -8.38
N GLY A 269 13.66 15.28 -7.43
CA GLY A 269 15.09 15.01 -7.62
C GLY A 269 15.36 14.07 -8.80
N LEU A 270 14.51 13.09 -9.05
CA LEU A 270 14.64 12.19 -10.20
C LEU A 270 14.56 12.91 -11.55
N THR A 271 13.89 14.06 -11.64
CA THR A 271 13.80 14.81 -12.91
C THR A 271 15.12 15.45 -13.31
N PHE A 272 16.02 15.72 -12.36
CA PHE A 272 17.32 16.31 -12.67
C PHE A 272 18.27 15.38 -13.47
N PHE A 273 18.04 14.05 -13.40
CA PHE A 273 18.76 13.09 -14.23
C PHE A 273 18.31 13.11 -15.71
N GLN A 274 17.21 13.80 -16.01
CA GLN A 274 16.63 13.94 -17.36
C GLN A 274 16.87 15.36 -17.88
N SER A 275 18.14 15.76 -18.03
CA SER A 275 18.45 17.08 -18.59
C SER A 275 18.14 17.12 -20.08
N GLN A 276 17.88 18.32 -20.64
CA GLN A 276 17.57 18.50 -22.06
C GLN A 276 18.68 18.07 -23.02
N ARG A 277 19.93 17.96 -22.52
CA ARG A 277 21.10 17.63 -23.35
C ARG A 277 21.52 16.18 -23.24
N GLU A 278 21.33 15.56 -22.10
CA GLU A 278 21.78 14.20 -21.83
C GLU A 278 20.92 13.55 -20.75
N ILE A 279 20.49 12.31 -20.97
CA ILE A 279 19.76 11.53 -19.98
C ILE A 279 20.76 10.59 -19.31
N GLN A 280 21.00 10.80 -18.03
CA GLN A 280 21.86 9.96 -17.21
C GLN A 280 21.12 8.68 -16.75
N PHE A 281 20.85 7.78 -17.72
CA PHE A 281 19.99 6.61 -17.47
C PHE A 281 20.52 5.70 -16.36
N SER A 282 21.83 5.43 -16.30
CA SER A 282 22.42 4.58 -15.26
C SER A 282 22.23 5.20 -13.87
N LEU A 283 22.48 6.50 -13.76
CA LEU A 283 22.34 7.23 -12.48
C LEU A 283 20.87 7.34 -12.08
N LEU A 284 19.98 7.61 -13.03
CA LEU A 284 18.54 7.64 -12.81
C LEU A 284 18.03 6.29 -12.25
N MET A 285 18.47 5.17 -12.84
CA MET A 285 18.09 3.84 -12.40
C MET A 285 18.74 3.46 -11.07
N ALA A 286 19.95 3.92 -10.80
CA ALA A 286 20.62 3.76 -9.51
C ALA A 286 19.88 4.53 -8.39
N ALA A 287 19.57 5.82 -8.61
CA ALA A 287 18.76 6.61 -7.70
C ALA A 287 17.39 5.99 -7.47
N SER A 288 16.68 5.57 -8.54
CA SER A 288 15.38 4.92 -8.45
C SER A 288 15.45 3.62 -7.64
N THR A 289 16.51 2.83 -7.80
CA THR A 289 16.74 1.61 -7.00
C THR A 289 16.84 1.94 -5.51
N LEU A 290 17.61 2.97 -5.15
CA LEU A 290 17.76 3.41 -3.75
C LEU A 290 16.44 3.93 -3.17
N ILE A 291 15.66 4.66 -3.96
CA ILE A 291 14.38 5.24 -3.55
C ILE A 291 13.30 4.16 -3.32
N VAL A 292 13.35 3.05 -4.04
CA VAL A 292 12.39 1.94 -3.88
C VAL A 292 12.68 1.13 -2.61
N LEU A 293 13.93 1.04 -2.13
CA LEU A 293 14.30 0.22 -0.97
C LEU A 293 13.50 0.54 0.30
N PRO A 294 13.30 1.81 0.73
CA PRO A 294 12.47 2.13 1.89
C PRO A 294 11.02 1.69 1.74
N VAL A 295 10.46 1.78 0.52
CA VAL A 295 9.08 1.35 0.22
C VAL A 295 8.96 -0.17 0.37
N VAL A 296 9.91 -0.92 -0.18
CA VAL A 296 9.96 -2.39 -0.03
C VAL A 296 10.11 -2.77 1.43
N ALA A 297 11.00 -2.09 2.18
CA ALA A 297 11.19 -2.33 3.61
C ALA A 297 9.90 -2.07 4.40
N LEU A 298 9.21 -0.96 4.13
CA LEU A 298 7.93 -0.62 4.75
C LEU A 298 6.87 -1.70 4.44
N PHE A 299 6.77 -2.14 3.18
CA PHE A 299 5.84 -3.21 2.81
C PHE A 299 6.16 -4.52 3.53
N LEU A 300 7.43 -4.95 3.59
CA LEU A 300 7.84 -6.17 4.28
C LEU A 300 7.54 -6.10 5.79
N PHE A 301 7.63 -4.93 6.38
CA PHE A 301 7.29 -4.73 7.79
C PHE A 301 5.78 -4.86 8.05
N PHE A 302 4.96 -4.27 7.20
CA PHE A 302 3.50 -4.22 7.39
C PHE A 302 2.73 -5.34 6.65
N GLN A 303 3.38 -6.22 5.88
CA GLN A 303 2.73 -7.24 5.04
C GLN A 303 1.73 -8.14 5.81
N ARG A 304 2.00 -8.45 7.09
CA ARG A 304 1.10 -9.28 7.91
C ARG A 304 -0.23 -8.57 8.16
N ALA A 305 -0.20 -7.32 8.56
CA ALA A 305 -1.41 -6.51 8.76
C ALA A 305 -2.22 -6.38 7.46
N PHE A 306 -1.55 -6.30 6.32
CA PHE A 306 -2.18 -6.24 5.01
C PHE A 306 -2.93 -7.54 4.65
N VAL A 307 -2.29 -8.69 4.85
CA VAL A 307 -2.89 -10.01 4.58
C VAL A 307 -4.09 -10.28 5.50
N GLU A 308 -3.97 -9.96 6.78
CA GLU A 308 -5.07 -10.10 7.76
C GLU A 308 -6.24 -9.17 7.42
N GLY A 309 -5.98 -7.91 7.04
CA GLY A 309 -7.00 -6.94 6.66
C GLY A 309 -7.82 -7.36 5.43
N ILE A 310 -7.18 -7.97 4.43
CA ILE A 310 -7.86 -8.48 3.22
C ILE A 310 -8.67 -9.75 3.53
N SER A 311 -8.15 -10.63 4.39
CA SER A 311 -8.82 -11.91 4.70
C SER A 311 -10.11 -11.73 5.50
N LEU A 312 -10.20 -10.71 6.34
CA LEU A 312 -11.42 -10.39 7.10
C LEU A 312 -12.58 -9.93 6.21
N GLY A 313 -12.29 -9.35 5.04
CA GLY A 313 -13.30 -9.00 4.04
C GLY A 313 -13.83 -10.17 3.21
N SER A 314 -13.21 -11.35 3.29
CA SER A 314 -13.56 -12.53 2.47
C SER A 314 -14.33 -13.63 3.22
N ILE A 315 -14.52 -13.49 4.54
CA ILE A 315 -15.33 -14.44 5.33
C ILE A 315 -16.78 -13.95 5.30
N LYS A 316 -17.52 -14.43 4.32
CA LYS A 316 -18.98 -14.50 4.30
C LYS A 316 -19.40 -15.93 4.56
#